data_228f681dbe898603122d5ea27bd7d94f
#
_entry.id   228f681dbe898603122d5ea27bd7d94f
#
_cell.length_a   1.000
_cell.length_b   1.000
_cell.length_c   1.000
_cell.angle_alpha   90.00
_cell.angle_beta   90.00
_cell.angle_gamma   90.00
#
_symmetry.space_group_name_H-M   'P 1'
#
loop_
_entity.id
_entity.type
_entity.pdbx_description
1 polymer ?
#
loop_
_entity_poly.entity_id
_entity_poly.type
_entity_poly.pdbx_seq_one_letter_code
_entity_poly.pdbx_strand_id
1 'polypeptide(L)'
;LRVTLNCPSLTDMDASRQGAHCKLLLPQPEMSQEVFRRIILVRPSELSTEQRPVRRTYTVRNFRKKTMEMDIDFVDHGDEGPASSWARHATPESFIGLLGPALPKIKEFYADWYLVAADMSALPLAAATIEAMPKDAKGVAILEITTVADKQSFDAPASLEINWMLHSDSHEPS
;
A
#
# COMPACT_ATOMS: atom_id res chain seq x y z
N LEU A 1 -0.47 9.85 0.49
CA LEU A 1 0.65 10.00 -0.45
C LEU A 1 0.80 8.76 -1.30
N ARG A 2 1.04 8.90 -2.61
CA ARG A 2 1.40 7.79 -3.51
C ARG A 2 2.85 7.93 -3.93
N VAL A 3 3.63 6.86 -3.75
CA VAL A 3 5.01 6.76 -4.22
C VAL A 3 5.09 5.68 -5.29
N THR A 4 5.65 6.03 -6.44
CA THR A 4 5.95 5.07 -7.51
C THR A 4 7.38 4.59 -7.37
N LEU A 5 7.54 3.29 -7.14
CA LEU A 5 8.82 2.63 -7.00
C LEU A 5 9.25 2.03 -8.34
N ASN A 6 10.50 2.25 -8.75
CA ASN A 6 11.10 1.54 -9.87
C ASN A 6 11.68 0.20 -9.36
N CYS A 7 11.17 -0.90 -9.88
CA CYS A 7 11.45 -2.26 -9.39
C CYS A 7 12.04 -3.17 -10.50
N PRO A 8 13.20 -2.85 -11.09
CA PRO A 8 13.73 -3.56 -12.27
C PRO A 8 14.06 -5.03 -12.01
N SER A 9 14.21 -5.44 -10.75
CA SER A 9 14.47 -6.83 -10.38
C SER A 9 13.21 -7.70 -10.22
N LEU A 10 12.00 -7.13 -10.31
CA LEU A 10 10.75 -7.87 -10.18
C LEU A 10 10.26 -8.45 -11.53
N THR A 11 11.15 -9.11 -12.25
CA THR A 11 10.87 -9.60 -13.62
C THR A 11 9.74 -10.62 -13.70
N ASP A 12 9.53 -11.42 -12.64
CA ASP A 12 8.50 -12.46 -12.56
C ASP A 12 7.17 -11.93 -12.01
N MET A 13 7.11 -10.65 -11.67
CA MET A 13 5.89 -10.02 -11.19
C MET A 13 4.98 -9.60 -12.35
N ASP A 14 3.69 -9.71 -12.15
CA ASP A 14 2.64 -9.25 -13.06
C ASP A 14 1.51 -8.51 -12.32
N ALA A 15 0.51 -8.05 -13.06
CA ALA A 15 -0.62 -7.31 -12.51
C ALA A 15 -1.48 -8.14 -11.53
N SER A 16 -1.39 -9.48 -11.54
CA SER A 16 -2.12 -10.34 -10.60
C SER A 16 -1.69 -10.12 -9.14
N ARG A 17 -0.61 -9.38 -8.91
CA ARG A 17 -0.14 -8.99 -7.59
C ARG A 17 -0.76 -7.70 -7.06
N GLN A 18 -1.60 -7.04 -7.84
CA GLN A 18 -2.38 -5.90 -7.38
C GLN A 18 -3.27 -6.30 -6.19
N GLY A 19 -3.32 -5.48 -5.15
CA GLY A 19 -3.98 -5.84 -3.89
C GLY A 19 -3.17 -6.77 -2.97
N ALA A 20 -2.03 -7.32 -3.42
CA ALA A 20 -1.20 -8.19 -2.59
C ALA A 20 -0.46 -7.39 -1.50
N HIS A 21 -0.24 -8.04 -0.35
CA HIS A 21 0.59 -7.47 0.69
C HIS A 21 2.08 -7.64 0.38
N CYS A 22 2.83 -6.59 0.61
CA CYS A 22 4.28 -6.59 0.61
C CYS A 22 4.84 -6.04 1.92
N LYS A 23 6.12 -6.28 2.20
CA LYS A 23 6.84 -5.66 3.30
C LYS A 23 7.83 -4.67 2.74
N LEU A 24 7.70 -3.42 3.14
CA LEU A 24 8.70 -2.41 2.88
C LEU A 24 9.73 -2.43 4.00
N LEU A 25 10.99 -2.37 3.62
CA LEU A 25 12.15 -2.23 4.52
C LEU A 25 12.68 -0.81 4.35
N LEU A 26 12.46 0.01 5.35
CA LEU A 26 12.89 1.40 5.35
C LEU A 26 14.33 1.48 5.85
N PRO A 27 15.22 2.19 5.14
CA PRO A 27 16.58 2.41 5.62
C PRO A 27 16.56 3.25 6.90
N GLN A 28 17.56 3.06 7.74
CA GLN A 28 17.81 4.00 8.83
C GLN A 28 18.27 5.36 8.26
N PRO A 29 18.01 6.46 8.96
CA PRO A 29 18.51 7.77 8.55
C PRO A 29 20.01 7.71 8.21
N GLU A 30 20.42 8.43 7.18
CA GLU A 30 21.81 8.54 6.70
C GLU A 30 22.47 7.22 6.23
N MET A 31 21.73 6.12 6.19
CA MET A 31 22.26 4.87 5.66
C MET A 31 22.43 4.94 4.14
N SER A 32 23.64 4.66 3.64
CA SER A 32 23.89 4.62 2.20
C SER A 32 23.21 3.42 1.55
N GLN A 33 22.85 3.55 0.25
CA GLN A 33 22.23 2.47 -0.51
C GLN A 33 23.12 1.21 -0.55
N GLU A 34 24.43 1.36 -0.62
CA GLU A 34 25.37 0.24 -0.63
C GLU A 34 25.33 -0.55 0.68
N VAL A 35 25.36 0.15 1.81
CA VAL A 35 25.25 -0.47 3.16
C VAL A 35 23.89 -1.15 3.29
N PHE A 36 22.80 -0.49 2.88
CA PHE A 36 21.46 -1.03 2.96
C PHE A 36 21.32 -2.32 2.13
N ARG A 37 21.84 -2.36 0.90
CA ARG A 37 21.82 -3.58 0.06
C ARG A 37 22.50 -4.78 0.72
N ARG A 38 23.54 -4.56 1.47
CA ARG A 38 24.22 -5.62 2.24
C ARG A 38 23.37 -6.07 3.42
N ILE A 39 22.82 -5.12 4.16
CA ILE A 39 22.05 -5.39 5.38
C ILE A 39 20.76 -6.18 5.08
N ILE A 40 20.03 -5.87 4.02
CA ILE A 40 18.79 -6.59 3.69
C ILE A 40 18.99 -8.07 3.31
N LEU A 41 20.22 -8.48 3.03
CA LEU A 41 20.61 -9.87 2.75
C LEU A 41 21.04 -10.64 4.01
N VAL A 42 21.27 -9.94 5.10
CA VAL A 42 21.68 -10.54 6.39
C VAL A 42 20.45 -10.92 7.19
N ARG A 43 20.54 -12.02 7.94
CA ARG A 43 19.42 -12.42 8.83
C ARG A 43 19.22 -11.34 9.90
N PRO A 44 17.97 -10.97 10.20
CA PRO A 44 17.71 -9.93 11.21
C PRO A 44 18.29 -10.21 12.60
N SER A 45 18.46 -11.49 12.95
CA SER A 45 19.08 -11.91 14.22
C SER A 45 20.58 -11.61 14.31
N GLU A 46 21.24 -11.40 13.17
CA GLU A 46 22.69 -11.12 13.09
C GLU A 46 22.98 -9.62 13.05
N LEU A 47 21.93 -8.78 12.98
CA LEU A 47 22.01 -7.33 12.96
C LEU A 47 21.78 -6.73 14.34
N SER A 48 22.52 -5.69 14.68
CA SER A 48 22.19 -4.86 15.84
C SER A 48 20.85 -4.14 15.63
N THR A 49 20.25 -3.66 16.70
CA THR A 49 18.96 -2.94 16.62
C THR A 49 19.04 -1.71 15.70
N GLU A 50 20.17 -0.99 15.76
CA GLU A 50 20.41 0.22 14.97
C GLU A 50 20.61 -0.08 13.47
N GLN A 51 21.06 -1.29 13.15
CA GLN A 51 21.27 -1.72 11.76
C GLN A 51 20.00 -2.25 11.11
N ARG A 52 19.02 -2.69 11.93
CA ARG A 52 17.80 -3.32 11.38
C ARG A 52 16.93 -2.31 10.64
N PRO A 53 16.58 -2.60 9.38
CA PRO A 53 15.60 -1.79 8.68
C PRO A 53 14.25 -1.81 9.40
N VAL A 54 13.57 -0.68 9.39
CA VAL A 54 12.18 -0.64 9.90
C VAL A 54 11.28 -1.33 8.89
N ARG A 55 10.58 -2.38 9.31
CA ARG A 55 9.67 -3.15 8.45
C ARG A 55 8.23 -2.73 8.65
N ARG A 56 7.54 -2.41 7.55
CA ARG A 56 6.11 -2.09 7.52
C ARG A 56 5.40 -2.87 6.43
N THR A 57 4.13 -3.19 6.67
CA THR A 57 3.28 -3.88 5.69
C THR A 57 2.51 -2.87 4.88
N TYR A 58 2.53 -3.05 3.56
CA TYR A 58 1.81 -2.24 2.60
C TYR A 58 1.07 -3.11 1.59
N THR A 59 0.24 -2.47 0.78
CA THR A 59 -0.49 -3.10 -0.33
C THR A 59 0.10 -2.60 -1.64
N VAL A 60 0.32 -3.52 -2.58
CA VAL A 60 0.61 -3.15 -3.97
C VAL A 60 -0.64 -2.51 -4.55
N ARG A 61 -0.65 -1.18 -4.69
CA ARG A 61 -1.81 -0.47 -5.24
C ARG A 61 -1.93 -0.71 -6.74
N ASN A 62 -0.80 -0.68 -7.44
CA ASN A 62 -0.74 -0.93 -8.87
C ASN A 62 0.65 -1.46 -9.26
N PHE A 63 0.73 -2.25 -10.32
CA PHE A 63 2.01 -2.69 -10.90
C PHE A 63 1.96 -2.62 -12.43
N ARG A 64 2.89 -1.89 -13.00
CA ARG A 64 3.04 -1.70 -14.44
C ARG A 64 4.23 -2.50 -14.95
N LYS A 65 3.97 -3.69 -15.49
CA LYS A 65 5.00 -4.62 -15.98
C LYS A 65 5.93 -4.00 -17.05
N LYS A 66 5.38 -3.18 -17.93
CA LYS A 66 6.16 -2.59 -19.05
C LYS A 66 7.24 -1.62 -18.56
N THR A 67 6.95 -0.85 -17.52
CA THR A 67 7.87 0.15 -16.95
C THR A 67 8.54 -0.34 -15.68
N MET A 68 8.15 -1.54 -15.19
CA MET A 68 8.62 -2.12 -13.92
C MET A 68 8.38 -1.17 -12.73
N GLU A 69 7.23 -0.52 -12.73
CA GLU A 69 6.83 0.44 -11.68
C GLU A 69 5.75 -0.13 -10.78
N MET A 70 5.88 0.16 -9.51
CA MET A 70 4.92 -0.23 -8.46
C MET A 70 4.44 1.00 -7.69
N ASP A 71 3.14 1.17 -7.57
CA ASP A 71 2.55 2.20 -6.74
C ASP A 71 2.24 1.65 -5.34
N ILE A 72 2.68 2.39 -4.34
CA ILE A 72 2.37 2.16 -2.92
C ILE A 72 1.75 3.43 -2.36
N ASP A 73 0.60 3.28 -1.71
CA ASP A 73 -0.07 4.38 -1.02
C ASP A 73 0.32 4.39 0.46
N PHE A 74 0.74 5.54 0.93
CA PHE A 74 1.11 5.80 2.32
C PHE A 74 0.07 6.73 2.96
N VAL A 75 -0.39 6.40 4.16
CA VAL A 75 -1.15 7.35 4.97
C VAL A 75 -0.18 8.41 5.46
N ASP A 76 -0.54 9.68 5.29
CA ASP A 76 0.29 10.81 5.70
C ASP A 76 0.01 11.16 7.16
N HIS A 77 0.94 10.84 8.03
CA HIS A 77 0.94 11.20 9.45
C HIS A 77 2.00 12.26 9.76
N GLY A 78 2.37 13.08 8.80
CA GLY A 78 3.51 13.97 8.97
C GLY A 78 4.82 13.19 9.10
N ASP A 79 5.72 13.70 9.91
CA ASP A 79 7.01 13.07 10.17
C ASP A 79 6.99 12.13 11.40
N GLU A 80 5.81 11.87 11.96
CA GLU A 80 5.60 10.99 13.12
C GLU A 80 5.74 9.54 12.71
N GLY A 81 6.40 9.02 12.04
CA GLY A 81 6.55 7.61 11.70
C GLY A 81 7.49 7.40 10.54
N PRO A 82 8.32 6.38 10.62
CA PRO A 82 9.41 6.22 9.66
C PRO A 82 8.93 6.06 8.22
N ALA A 83 7.76 5.50 7.99
CA ALA A 83 7.25 5.26 6.64
C ALA A 83 6.60 6.52 6.04
N SER A 84 5.82 7.27 6.83
CA SER A 84 5.23 8.54 6.40
C SER A 84 6.33 9.55 6.13
N SER A 85 7.27 9.71 7.07
CA SER A 85 8.43 10.58 6.90
C SER A 85 9.24 10.21 5.64
N TRP A 86 9.56 8.93 5.45
CA TRP A 86 10.27 8.49 4.24
C TRP A 86 9.50 8.87 2.96
N ALA A 87 8.20 8.60 2.91
CA ALA A 87 7.38 8.87 1.73
C ALA A 87 7.27 10.37 1.41
N ARG A 88 7.22 11.23 2.44
CA ARG A 88 7.18 12.69 2.28
C ARG A 88 8.47 13.26 1.70
N HIS A 89 9.61 12.69 2.05
CA HIS A 89 10.93 13.17 1.65
C HIS A 89 11.54 12.36 0.49
N ALA A 90 10.80 11.38 -0.06
CA ALA A 90 11.30 10.55 -1.14
C ALA A 90 11.60 11.37 -2.40
N THR A 91 12.78 11.15 -2.95
CA THR A 91 13.27 11.70 -4.22
C THR A 91 13.56 10.56 -5.20
N PRO A 92 13.85 10.82 -6.48
CA PRO A 92 14.26 9.78 -7.42
C PRO A 92 15.49 8.96 -7.00
N GLU A 93 16.35 9.52 -6.15
CA GLU A 93 17.53 8.84 -5.59
C GLU A 93 17.23 8.03 -4.33
N SER A 94 16.03 8.20 -3.76
CA SER A 94 15.63 7.46 -2.57
C SER A 94 15.51 5.97 -2.87
N PHE A 95 15.79 5.14 -1.88
CA PHE A 95 15.73 3.69 -2.01
C PHE A 95 14.97 3.07 -0.84
N ILE A 96 14.42 1.91 -1.10
CA ILE A 96 13.67 1.12 -0.12
C ILE A 96 13.82 -0.37 -0.46
N GLY A 97 13.78 -1.22 0.55
CA GLY A 97 13.76 -2.65 0.32
C GLY A 97 12.32 -3.17 0.19
N LEU A 98 12.13 -4.20 -0.62
CA LEU A 98 10.85 -4.85 -0.82
C LEU A 98 10.98 -6.35 -0.59
N LEU A 99 10.10 -6.91 0.25
CA LEU A 99 9.92 -8.35 0.43
C LEU A 99 8.52 -8.75 -0.02
N GLY A 100 8.43 -9.72 -0.88
CA GLY A 100 7.20 -10.11 -1.57
C GLY A 100 7.09 -9.42 -2.92
N PRO A 101 5.89 -9.12 -3.41
CA PRO A 101 4.60 -9.33 -2.77
C PRO A 101 4.16 -10.81 -2.73
N ALA A 102 3.38 -11.16 -1.72
CA ALA A 102 2.71 -12.45 -1.66
C ALA A 102 1.65 -12.57 -2.78
N LEU A 103 1.05 -13.74 -2.94
CA LEU A 103 -0.15 -13.85 -3.77
C LEU A 103 -1.29 -13.07 -3.11
N PRO A 104 -2.15 -12.37 -3.87
CA PRO A 104 -3.34 -11.76 -3.33
C PRO A 104 -4.19 -12.81 -2.60
N LYS A 105 -4.71 -12.45 -1.45
CA LYS A 105 -5.64 -13.32 -0.72
C LYS A 105 -7.03 -13.34 -1.35
N ILE A 106 -7.34 -12.29 -2.11
CA ILE A 106 -8.61 -12.14 -2.81
C ILE A 106 -8.50 -12.95 -4.09
N LYS A 107 -9.17 -14.10 -4.10
CA LYS A 107 -9.42 -14.89 -5.30
C LYS A 107 -10.74 -14.43 -5.90
N GLU A 108 -11.04 -14.91 -7.11
CA GLU A 108 -12.36 -14.74 -7.68
C GLU A 108 -13.41 -15.15 -6.66
N PHE A 109 -14.32 -14.24 -6.35
CA PHE A 109 -15.43 -14.50 -5.45
C PHE A 109 -16.71 -13.93 -6.08
N TYR A 110 -17.75 -14.71 -6.02
CA TYR A 110 -19.07 -14.34 -6.52
C TYR A 110 -20.03 -14.27 -5.35
N ALA A 111 -20.77 -13.19 -5.28
CA ALA A 111 -21.83 -12.99 -4.30
C ALA A 111 -22.99 -12.24 -4.95
N ASP A 112 -24.19 -12.43 -4.43
CA ASP A 112 -25.36 -11.71 -4.88
C ASP A 112 -25.32 -10.22 -4.50
N TRP A 113 -24.55 -9.91 -3.47
CA TRP A 113 -24.36 -8.55 -2.94
C TRP A 113 -23.04 -8.41 -2.19
N TYR A 114 -22.39 -7.26 -2.30
CA TYR A 114 -21.08 -7.00 -1.72
C TYR A 114 -21.14 -5.88 -0.70
N LEU A 115 -20.43 -6.05 0.42
CA LEU A 115 -20.10 -4.98 1.36
C LEU A 115 -18.59 -4.85 1.46
N VAL A 116 -18.08 -3.67 1.17
CA VAL A 116 -16.67 -3.31 1.39
C VAL A 116 -16.61 -2.21 2.43
N ALA A 117 -15.87 -2.42 3.51
CA ALA A 117 -15.61 -1.41 4.52
C ALA A 117 -14.11 -1.27 4.74
N ALA A 118 -13.59 -0.05 4.70
CA ALA A 118 -12.17 0.21 4.85
C ALA A 118 -11.90 1.59 5.45
N ASP A 119 -10.87 1.67 6.28
CA ASP A 119 -10.23 2.90 6.72
C ASP A 119 -9.11 3.32 5.76
N MET A 120 -8.42 4.43 6.06
CA MET A 120 -7.29 4.93 5.27
C MET A 120 -6.18 3.90 5.08
N SER A 121 -5.93 3.03 6.05
CA SER A 121 -4.86 2.04 5.99
C SER A 121 -5.20 0.88 5.06
N ALA A 122 -6.47 0.53 4.97
CA ALA A 122 -7.01 -0.54 4.14
C ALA A 122 -7.49 -0.03 2.76
N LEU A 123 -7.58 1.28 2.55
CA LEU A 123 -8.09 1.88 1.31
C LEU A 123 -7.39 1.36 0.04
N PRO A 124 -6.05 1.16 -0.01
CA PRO A 124 -5.40 0.62 -1.21
C PRO A 124 -5.85 -0.81 -1.55
N LEU A 125 -6.12 -1.63 -0.51
CA LEU A 125 -6.66 -2.98 -0.70
C LEU A 125 -8.12 -2.94 -1.14
N ALA A 126 -8.93 -2.09 -0.52
CA ALA A 126 -10.34 -1.90 -0.89
C ALA A 126 -10.46 -1.46 -2.35
N ALA A 127 -9.68 -0.47 -2.78
CA ALA A 127 -9.66 0.00 -4.16
C ALA A 127 -9.29 -1.12 -5.14
N ALA A 128 -8.20 -1.85 -4.88
CA ALA A 128 -7.79 -2.98 -5.72
C ALA A 128 -8.86 -4.10 -5.75
N THR A 129 -9.57 -4.32 -4.65
CA THR A 129 -10.67 -5.29 -4.55
C THR A 129 -11.86 -4.85 -5.40
N ILE A 130 -12.26 -3.60 -5.31
CA ILE A 130 -13.37 -3.03 -6.07
C ILE A 130 -13.08 -3.08 -7.57
N GLU A 131 -11.87 -2.72 -7.99
CA GLU A 131 -11.43 -2.78 -9.38
C GLU A 131 -11.42 -4.21 -9.96
N ALA A 132 -11.23 -5.21 -9.08
CA ALA A 132 -11.22 -6.63 -9.46
C ALA A 132 -12.62 -7.29 -9.42
N MET A 133 -13.66 -6.59 -8.98
CA MET A 133 -15.03 -7.14 -8.91
C MET A 133 -15.60 -7.41 -10.31
N PRO A 134 -16.55 -8.37 -10.45
CA PRO A 134 -17.35 -8.51 -11.64
C PRO A 134 -18.02 -7.17 -12.01
N LYS A 135 -18.14 -6.87 -13.30
CA LYS A 135 -18.73 -5.59 -13.77
C LYS A 135 -20.21 -5.41 -13.40
N ASP A 136 -20.92 -6.51 -13.15
CA ASP A 136 -22.31 -6.56 -12.69
C ASP A 136 -22.45 -6.65 -11.16
N ALA A 137 -21.34 -6.58 -10.42
CA ALA A 137 -21.35 -6.58 -8.97
C ALA A 137 -22.16 -5.40 -8.43
N LYS A 138 -22.97 -5.67 -7.41
CA LYS A 138 -23.83 -4.69 -6.72
C LYS A 138 -23.61 -4.78 -5.21
N GLY A 139 -23.72 -3.63 -4.56
CA GLY A 139 -23.47 -3.55 -3.13
C GLY A 139 -23.13 -2.15 -2.68
N VAL A 140 -22.44 -2.06 -1.56
CA VAL A 140 -22.04 -0.80 -0.95
C VAL A 140 -20.56 -0.89 -0.53
N ALA A 141 -19.81 0.15 -0.83
CA ALA A 141 -18.51 0.40 -0.25
C ALA A 141 -18.58 1.58 0.72
N ILE A 142 -18.10 1.41 1.93
CA ILE A 142 -17.98 2.43 2.97
C ILE A 142 -16.50 2.66 3.20
N LEU A 143 -16.01 3.82 2.78
CA LEU A 143 -14.58 4.15 2.77
C LEU A 143 -14.34 5.35 3.68
N GLU A 144 -13.67 5.12 4.81
CA GLU A 144 -13.33 6.17 5.76
C GLU A 144 -12.04 6.87 5.34
N ILE A 145 -12.08 8.20 5.31
CA ILE A 145 -10.97 9.07 4.94
C ILE A 145 -10.84 10.23 5.92
N THR A 146 -9.64 10.78 6.03
CA THR A 146 -9.37 11.91 6.94
C THR A 146 -9.84 13.23 6.35
N THR A 147 -9.63 13.45 5.05
CA THR A 147 -10.04 14.68 4.36
C THR A 147 -10.69 14.39 3.02
N VAL A 148 -11.44 15.34 2.49
CA VAL A 148 -12.05 15.21 1.14
C VAL A 148 -10.99 15.02 0.05
N ALA A 149 -9.78 15.55 0.26
CA ALA A 149 -8.66 15.40 -0.68
C ALA A 149 -8.13 13.96 -0.76
N ASP A 150 -8.47 13.09 0.21
CA ASP A 150 -8.06 11.68 0.22
C ASP A 150 -8.96 10.79 -0.65
N LYS A 151 -10.06 11.32 -1.18
CA LYS A 151 -10.89 10.58 -2.13
C LYS A 151 -10.08 10.17 -3.34
N GLN A 152 -10.18 8.90 -3.69
CA GLN A 152 -9.52 8.32 -4.86
C GLN A 152 -10.53 8.00 -5.96
N SER A 153 -10.08 8.10 -7.21
CA SER A 153 -10.82 7.58 -8.34
C SER A 153 -10.32 6.18 -8.69
N PHE A 154 -11.21 5.24 -8.87
CA PHE A 154 -10.92 3.86 -9.30
C PHE A 154 -12.09 3.31 -10.12
N ASP A 155 -11.81 2.31 -10.96
CA ASP A 155 -12.82 1.68 -11.82
C ASP A 155 -13.70 0.75 -10.99
N ALA A 156 -14.91 1.21 -10.68
CA ALA A 156 -15.89 0.45 -9.88
C ALA A 156 -17.04 -0.07 -10.76
N PRO A 157 -17.67 -1.21 -10.39
CA PRO A 157 -18.92 -1.65 -10.99
C PRO A 157 -20.00 -0.57 -10.87
N ALA A 158 -20.78 -0.37 -11.92
CA ALA A 158 -21.79 0.69 -11.98
C ALA A 158 -22.89 0.58 -10.89
N SER A 159 -23.15 -0.63 -10.41
CA SER A 159 -24.15 -0.91 -9.37
C SER A 159 -23.54 -1.04 -7.95
N LEU A 160 -22.28 -0.68 -7.77
CA LEU A 160 -21.64 -0.57 -6.45
C LEU A 160 -21.72 0.88 -5.99
N GLU A 161 -22.48 1.14 -4.94
CA GLU A 161 -22.56 2.46 -4.31
C GLU A 161 -21.29 2.72 -3.48
N ILE A 162 -20.63 3.88 -3.68
CA ILE A 162 -19.43 4.24 -2.94
C ILE A 162 -19.74 5.41 -2.00
N ASN A 163 -19.66 5.13 -0.71
CA ASN A 163 -19.89 6.10 0.36
C ASN A 163 -18.56 6.47 1.01
N TRP A 164 -18.17 7.72 0.89
CA TRP A 164 -17.00 8.28 1.55
C TRP A 164 -17.41 8.89 2.90
N MET A 165 -16.84 8.38 3.97
CA MET A 165 -17.03 8.89 5.32
C MET A 165 -15.80 9.68 5.77
N LEU A 166 -16.03 10.90 6.25
CA LEU A 166 -14.98 11.68 6.89
C LEU A 166 -14.82 11.20 8.33
N HIS A 167 -13.60 10.82 8.68
CA HIS A 167 -13.26 10.57 10.08
C HIS A 167 -13.44 11.86 10.87
N SER A 168 -14.37 11.88 11.81
CA SER A 168 -14.50 12.99 12.75
C SER A 168 -13.70 12.64 13.99
N ASP A 169 -12.74 13.46 14.38
CA ASP A 169 -11.98 13.35 15.64
C ASP A 169 -12.86 13.44 16.93
N SER A 170 -14.17 13.42 16.78
CA SER A 170 -15.14 13.54 17.86
C SER A 170 -15.50 12.20 18.50
N HIS A 171 -14.51 11.38 18.86
CA HIS A 171 -14.70 10.36 19.90
C HIS A 171 -13.93 10.82 21.15
N GLU A 172 -14.47 11.81 21.83
CA GLU A 172 -14.26 11.85 23.29
C GLU A 172 -15.00 10.64 23.88
N PRO A 173 -14.30 9.72 24.55
CA PRO A 173 -14.97 8.66 25.27
C PRO A 173 -15.78 9.30 26.42
N SER A 174 -17.10 9.13 26.35
CA SER A 174 -18.02 9.49 27.45
C SER A 174 -17.80 8.60 28.66
#